data_329d8af494282d986283394b376b4e2e
#
_entry.id   329d8af494282d986283394b376b4e2e
#
_cell.length_a   1.000
_cell.length_b   1.000
_cell.length_c   1.000
_cell.angle_alpha   90.00
_cell.angle_beta   90.00
_cell.angle_gamma   90.00
#
_symmetry.space_group_name_H-M   'P 1'
#
loop_
_entity.id
_entity.type
_entity.pdbx_description
1 polymer ?
#
loop_
_entity_poly.entity_id
_entity_poly.type
_entity_poly.pdbx_seq_one_letter_code
_entity_poly.pdbx_strand_id
1 'polypeptide(L)'
;MDPRDLDPAVRGALRGLDPRNADKVAAHLVAAGTLVEEDPEAALAHAHAARDRASRVAAVREAVGVAAYFAGDYAEAAREIRAYRRMSGDQGYRAVLADCERALGRPDVALRLVAEALGENPDAEESVELRIVESGARLDLGEAAAARLVLEAALGGRPDPATLVPGDQAQLRLASAYADLLEAEGEEAAAAEWLTAIAAADPEDLTGAVDRLGIEFTETDLLDDEDDSVQGGVEDTPGEQAPETVQRLPEDDHGLGRSFDEDVEAEVAELLGETEPPETGSSADGDKH
;
A
#
# COMPACT_ATOMS: atom_id res chain seq x y z
N MET A 1 -17.12 -1.79 -4.26
CA MET A 1 -16.34 -0.63 -3.75
C MET A 1 -17.08 0.65 -4.10
N ASP A 2 -17.34 1.50 -3.11
CA ASP A 2 -18.16 2.70 -3.33
C ASP A 2 -17.26 3.84 -3.88
N PRO A 3 -17.57 4.45 -5.05
CA PRO A 3 -16.85 5.62 -5.54
C PRO A 3 -16.81 6.82 -4.56
N ARG A 4 -17.66 6.79 -3.54
CA ARG A 4 -17.71 7.81 -2.48
C ARG A 4 -16.57 7.69 -1.48
N ASP A 5 -15.92 6.53 -1.40
CA ASP A 5 -14.77 6.30 -0.51
C ASP A 5 -13.50 6.97 -1.04
N LEU A 6 -13.50 7.38 -2.32
CA LEU A 6 -12.38 8.10 -2.91
C LEU A 6 -12.20 9.48 -2.28
N ASP A 7 -10.96 9.88 -2.07
CA ASP A 7 -10.62 11.20 -1.54
C ASP A 7 -11.33 12.33 -2.32
N PRO A 8 -11.91 13.33 -1.64
CA PRO A 8 -12.63 14.43 -2.30
C PRO A 8 -11.82 15.21 -3.34
N ALA A 9 -10.49 15.34 -3.17
CA ALA A 9 -9.62 16.03 -4.13
C ALA A 9 -9.46 15.18 -5.39
N VAL A 10 -9.26 13.86 -5.24
CA VAL A 10 -9.18 12.93 -6.36
C VAL A 10 -10.51 12.87 -7.12
N ARG A 11 -11.65 12.77 -6.42
CA ARG A 11 -12.96 12.88 -7.04
C ARG A 11 -13.14 14.21 -7.79
N GLY A 12 -12.59 15.28 -7.24
CA GLY A 12 -12.57 16.59 -7.89
C GLY A 12 -11.86 16.57 -9.24
N ALA A 13 -10.74 15.85 -9.33
CA ALA A 13 -9.96 15.70 -10.55
C ALA A 13 -10.70 14.91 -11.64
N LEU A 14 -11.67 14.06 -11.28
CA LEU A 14 -12.47 13.26 -12.23
C LEU A 14 -13.63 14.05 -12.85
N ARG A 15 -13.97 15.25 -12.37
CA ARG A 15 -15.14 16.04 -12.83
C ARG A 15 -15.13 16.39 -14.32
N GLY A 16 -13.97 16.32 -14.97
CA GLY A 16 -13.84 16.55 -16.41
C GLY A 16 -14.21 15.36 -17.29
N LEU A 17 -14.47 14.20 -16.69
CA LEU A 17 -14.89 13.00 -17.39
C LEU A 17 -16.41 12.92 -17.55
N ASP A 18 -16.88 12.09 -18.49
CA ASP A 18 -18.29 11.70 -18.51
C ASP A 18 -18.66 11.06 -17.16
N PRO A 19 -19.87 11.32 -16.59
CA PRO A 19 -20.22 10.85 -15.25
C PRO A 19 -20.09 9.34 -15.05
N ARG A 20 -20.57 8.52 -16.00
CA ARG A 20 -20.45 7.06 -15.92
C ARG A 20 -19.00 6.58 -15.97
N ASN A 21 -18.17 7.26 -16.77
CA ASN A 21 -16.75 6.96 -16.83
C ASN A 21 -16.03 7.42 -15.54
N ALA A 22 -16.42 8.56 -14.98
CA ALA A 22 -15.89 9.05 -13.71
C ALA A 22 -16.15 8.05 -12.56
N ASP A 23 -17.38 7.49 -12.50
CA ASP A 23 -17.75 6.51 -11.47
C ASP A 23 -16.92 5.22 -11.61
N LYS A 24 -16.74 4.69 -12.81
CA LYS A 24 -15.88 3.51 -13.06
C LYS A 24 -14.43 3.78 -12.68
N VAL A 25 -13.87 4.91 -13.10
CA VAL A 25 -12.50 5.29 -12.73
C VAL A 25 -12.36 5.42 -11.21
N ALA A 26 -13.34 6.02 -10.53
CA ALA A 26 -13.34 6.15 -9.09
C ALA A 26 -13.37 4.79 -8.38
N ALA A 27 -14.22 3.86 -8.85
CA ALA A 27 -14.28 2.50 -8.29
C ALA A 27 -12.94 1.76 -8.44
N HIS A 28 -12.29 1.85 -9.59
CA HIS A 28 -10.96 1.26 -9.80
C HIS A 28 -9.90 1.91 -8.91
N LEU A 29 -9.94 3.23 -8.72
CA LEU A 29 -8.99 3.92 -7.84
C LEU A 29 -9.18 3.54 -6.36
N VAL A 30 -10.43 3.38 -5.91
CA VAL A 30 -10.72 2.86 -4.56
C VAL A 30 -10.17 1.45 -4.42
N ALA A 31 -10.44 0.57 -5.39
CA ALA A 31 -9.94 -0.80 -5.39
C ALA A 31 -8.41 -0.85 -5.33
N ALA A 32 -7.74 -0.08 -6.18
CA ALA A 32 -6.28 0.00 -6.18
C ALA A 32 -5.72 0.46 -4.82
N GLY A 33 -6.34 1.47 -4.19
CA GLY A 33 -5.90 1.95 -2.88
C GLY A 33 -6.15 0.95 -1.75
N THR A 34 -7.24 0.18 -1.82
CA THR A 34 -7.54 -0.83 -0.79
C THR A 34 -6.61 -2.04 -0.88
N LEU A 35 -6.25 -2.45 -2.09
CA LEU A 35 -5.47 -3.67 -2.34
C LEU A 35 -3.96 -3.46 -2.35
N VAL A 36 -3.47 -2.22 -2.34
CA VAL A 36 -2.07 -1.90 -2.63
C VAL A 36 -1.06 -2.60 -1.71
N GLU A 37 -1.40 -2.86 -0.47
CA GLU A 37 -0.54 -3.54 0.51
C GLU A 37 -0.80 -5.04 0.57
N GLU A 38 -2.05 -5.48 0.40
CA GLU A 38 -2.45 -6.88 0.55
C GLU A 38 -2.28 -7.68 -0.75
N ASP A 39 -2.62 -7.08 -1.90
CA ASP A 39 -2.52 -7.67 -3.24
C ASP A 39 -2.05 -6.62 -4.26
N PRO A 40 -0.74 -6.31 -4.30
CA PRO A 40 -0.19 -5.28 -5.18
C PRO A 40 -0.42 -5.53 -6.68
N GLU A 41 -0.50 -6.80 -7.10
CA GLU A 41 -0.74 -7.15 -8.50
C GLU A 41 -2.18 -6.82 -8.90
N ALA A 42 -3.16 -7.16 -8.07
CA ALA A 42 -4.55 -6.78 -8.28
C ALA A 42 -4.72 -5.26 -8.21
N ALA A 43 -4.07 -4.58 -7.26
CA ALA A 43 -4.05 -3.13 -7.17
C ALA A 43 -3.54 -2.48 -8.46
N LEU A 44 -2.46 -3.01 -9.03
CA LEU A 44 -1.89 -2.51 -10.29
C LEU A 44 -2.83 -2.75 -11.46
N ALA A 45 -3.51 -3.90 -11.51
CA ALA A 45 -4.51 -4.17 -12.55
C ALA A 45 -5.67 -3.16 -12.49
N HIS A 46 -6.19 -2.86 -11.29
CA HIS A 46 -7.19 -1.82 -11.11
C HIS A 46 -6.69 -0.43 -11.51
N ALA A 47 -5.47 -0.08 -11.14
CA ALA A 47 -4.85 1.20 -11.53
C ALA A 47 -4.68 1.31 -13.05
N HIS A 48 -4.34 0.22 -13.74
CA HIS A 48 -4.28 0.16 -15.20
C HIS A 48 -5.65 0.36 -15.84
N ALA A 49 -6.70 -0.29 -15.33
CA ALA A 49 -8.07 -0.11 -15.81
C ALA A 49 -8.53 1.36 -15.67
N ALA A 50 -8.19 2.02 -14.56
CA ALA A 50 -8.43 3.45 -14.39
C ALA A 50 -7.65 4.29 -15.42
N ARG A 51 -6.38 3.95 -15.68
CA ARG A 51 -5.53 4.66 -16.65
C ARG A 51 -6.04 4.55 -18.08
N ASP A 52 -6.51 3.40 -18.49
CA ASP A 52 -7.04 3.19 -19.84
C ASP A 52 -8.25 4.06 -20.10
N ARG A 53 -9.02 4.36 -19.07
CA ARG A 53 -10.20 5.22 -19.11
C ARG A 53 -9.90 6.71 -18.95
N ALA A 54 -8.84 7.07 -18.20
CA ALA A 54 -8.59 8.42 -17.75
C ALA A 54 -7.10 8.80 -17.71
N SER A 55 -6.32 8.39 -18.71
CA SER A 55 -4.85 8.57 -18.74
C SER A 55 -4.35 10.02 -18.65
N ARG A 56 -5.24 11.00 -18.78
CA ARG A 56 -4.91 12.43 -18.67
C ARG A 56 -5.23 13.03 -17.31
N VAL A 57 -5.66 12.22 -16.36
CA VAL A 57 -5.91 12.63 -14.97
C VAL A 57 -4.65 12.33 -14.16
N ALA A 58 -4.10 13.35 -13.50
CA ALA A 58 -2.84 13.19 -12.74
C ALA A 58 -2.96 12.15 -11.62
N ALA A 59 -4.06 12.16 -10.86
CA ALA A 59 -4.30 11.21 -9.79
C ALA A 59 -4.35 9.74 -10.27
N VAL A 60 -4.77 9.50 -11.51
CA VAL A 60 -4.73 8.15 -12.11
C VAL A 60 -3.28 7.73 -12.39
N ARG A 61 -2.42 8.65 -12.84
CA ARG A 61 -0.99 8.37 -13.01
C ARG A 61 -0.29 8.08 -11.70
N GLU A 62 -0.67 8.82 -10.66
CA GLU A 62 -0.22 8.61 -9.29
C GLU A 62 -0.57 7.20 -8.80
N ALA A 63 -1.85 6.81 -8.92
CA ALA A 63 -2.31 5.50 -8.51
C ALA A 63 -1.58 4.35 -9.23
N VAL A 64 -1.35 4.46 -10.56
CA VAL A 64 -0.55 3.47 -11.29
C VAL A 64 0.89 3.45 -10.79
N GLY A 65 1.49 4.62 -10.55
CA GLY A 65 2.87 4.70 -10.08
C GLY A 65 3.06 4.09 -8.70
N VAL A 66 2.13 4.32 -7.77
CA VAL A 66 2.13 3.74 -6.43
C VAL A 66 1.90 2.23 -6.49
N ALA A 67 0.87 1.77 -7.18
CA ALA A 67 0.57 0.35 -7.31
C ALA A 67 1.71 -0.43 -7.99
N ALA A 68 2.32 0.13 -9.04
CA ALA A 68 3.49 -0.46 -9.71
C ALA A 68 4.72 -0.55 -8.78
N TYR A 69 4.92 0.44 -7.90
CA TYR A 69 5.99 0.40 -6.91
C TYR A 69 5.81 -0.77 -5.93
N PHE A 70 4.62 -0.94 -5.37
CA PHE A 70 4.30 -2.05 -4.47
C PHE A 70 4.34 -3.41 -5.19
N ALA A 71 3.93 -3.47 -6.46
CA ALA A 71 4.03 -4.67 -7.28
C ALA A 71 5.45 -4.99 -7.78
N GLY A 72 6.45 -4.15 -7.47
CA GLY A 72 7.84 -4.34 -7.89
C GLY A 72 8.14 -3.96 -9.35
N ASP A 73 7.18 -3.41 -10.10
CA ASP A 73 7.47 -2.83 -11.41
C ASP A 73 8.03 -1.41 -11.27
N TYR A 74 9.26 -1.33 -10.79
CA TYR A 74 9.95 -0.06 -10.54
C TYR A 74 10.15 0.78 -11.81
N ALA A 75 10.19 0.15 -12.98
CA ALA A 75 10.31 0.85 -14.26
C ALA A 75 9.01 1.59 -14.59
N GLU A 76 7.87 0.93 -14.41
CA GLU A 76 6.56 1.55 -14.58
C GLU A 76 6.31 2.59 -13.49
N ALA A 77 6.57 2.27 -12.24
CA ALA A 77 6.44 3.19 -11.11
C ALA A 77 7.15 4.53 -11.36
N ALA A 78 8.43 4.48 -11.70
CA ALA A 78 9.22 5.67 -12.00
C ALA A 78 8.67 6.46 -13.20
N ARG A 79 8.16 5.78 -14.23
CA ARG A 79 7.58 6.42 -15.42
C ARG A 79 6.30 7.16 -15.08
N GLU A 80 5.39 6.53 -14.36
CA GLU A 80 4.07 7.06 -14.03
C GLU A 80 4.14 8.17 -12.97
N ILE A 81 5.00 8.03 -11.95
CA ILE A 81 5.24 9.08 -10.95
C ILE A 81 5.86 10.32 -11.62
N ARG A 82 6.82 10.17 -12.54
CA ARG A 82 7.32 11.31 -13.31
C ARG A 82 6.25 11.96 -14.18
N ALA A 83 5.31 11.17 -14.71
CA ALA A 83 4.17 11.70 -15.46
C ALA A 83 3.22 12.47 -14.54
N TYR A 84 2.88 11.92 -13.37
CA TYR A 84 2.10 12.58 -12.33
C TYR A 84 2.69 13.95 -11.95
N ARG A 85 3.98 14.00 -11.58
CA ARG A 85 4.67 15.24 -11.20
C ARG A 85 4.63 16.29 -12.29
N ARG A 86 4.81 15.90 -13.56
CA ARG A 86 4.69 16.86 -14.70
C ARG A 86 3.28 17.39 -14.89
N MET A 87 2.26 16.58 -14.59
CA MET A 87 0.85 16.96 -14.80
C MET A 87 0.28 17.76 -13.63
N SER A 88 0.63 17.42 -12.40
CA SER A 88 0.15 18.07 -11.18
C SER A 88 0.97 19.29 -10.78
N GLY A 89 2.27 19.32 -11.14
CA GLY A 89 3.23 20.28 -10.59
C GLY A 89 3.73 19.91 -9.19
N ASP A 90 3.27 18.80 -8.65
CA ASP A 90 3.70 18.28 -7.36
C ASP A 90 5.17 17.85 -7.40
N GLN A 91 5.90 18.09 -6.32
CA GLN A 91 7.30 17.69 -6.15
C GLN A 91 7.45 16.46 -5.23
N GLY A 92 6.37 15.84 -4.78
CA GLY A 92 6.38 14.64 -3.96
C GLY A 92 7.00 13.41 -4.65
N TYR A 93 7.07 12.31 -3.92
CA TYR A 93 7.60 11.01 -4.39
C TYR A 93 9.10 11.00 -4.76
N ARG A 94 9.91 11.94 -4.22
CA ARG A 94 11.35 11.98 -4.53
C ARG A 94 12.08 10.75 -4.01
N ALA A 95 11.77 10.32 -2.79
CA ALA A 95 12.30 9.10 -2.21
C ALA A 95 11.92 7.86 -3.03
N VAL A 96 10.64 7.73 -3.40
CA VAL A 96 10.15 6.61 -4.24
C VAL A 96 10.85 6.58 -5.60
N LEU A 97 11.06 7.75 -6.24
CA LEU A 97 11.81 7.80 -7.50
C LEU A 97 13.27 7.38 -7.34
N ALA A 98 13.91 7.79 -6.25
CA ALA A 98 15.29 7.38 -5.95
C ALA A 98 15.35 5.88 -5.67
N ASP A 99 14.40 5.33 -4.92
CA ASP A 99 14.35 3.91 -4.63
C ASP A 99 14.06 3.06 -5.87
N CYS A 100 13.19 3.51 -6.77
CA CYS A 100 13.02 2.88 -8.08
C CYS A 100 14.33 2.78 -8.86
N GLU A 101 15.16 3.85 -8.85
CA GLU A 101 16.47 3.81 -9.54
C GLU A 101 17.41 2.80 -8.88
N ARG A 102 17.41 2.74 -7.53
CA ARG A 102 18.17 1.76 -6.75
C ARG A 102 17.76 0.34 -7.12
N ALA A 103 16.46 0.03 -7.07
CA ALA A 103 15.91 -1.28 -7.38
C ALA A 103 16.16 -1.72 -8.84
N LEU A 104 16.28 -0.76 -9.76
CA LEU A 104 16.68 -1.00 -11.15
C LEU A 104 18.19 -1.20 -11.33
N GLY A 105 18.97 -1.36 -10.25
CA GLY A 105 20.41 -1.56 -10.26
C GLY A 105 21.22 -0.30 -10.60
N ARG A 106 20.70 0.87 -10.26
CA ARG A 106 21.35 2.16 -10.51
C ARG A 106 21.51 2.97 -9.21
N PRO A 107 22.17 2.43 -8.18
CA PRO A 107 22.31 3.08 -6.87
C PRO A 107 23.03 4.44 -6.94
N ASP A 108 23.98 4.64 -7.88
CA ASP A 108 24.60 5.94 -8.12
C ASP A 108 23.59 7.02 -8.54
N VAL A 109 22.58 6.64 -9.31
CA VAL A 109 21.50 7.55 -9.72
C VAL A 109 20.61 7.87 -8.53
N ALA A 110 20.29 6.87 -7.72
CA ALA A 110 19.52 7.03 -6.50
C ALA A 110 20.19 8.01 -5.55
N LEU A 111 21.49 7.86 -5.27
CA LEU A 111 22.25 8.78 -4.41
C LEU A 111 22.24 10.21 -4.92
N ARG A 112 22.31 10.43 -6.23
CA ARG A 112 22.21 11.78 -6.80
C ARG A 112 20.84 12.41 -6.58
N LEU A 113 19.77 11.62 -6.80
CA LEU A 113 18.38 12.08 -6.59
C LEU A 113 18.12 12.40 -5.11
N VAL A 114 18.64 11.56 -4.20
CA VAL A 114 18.56 11.79 -2.76
C VAL A 114 19.30 13.09 -2.37
N ALA A 115 20.54 13.27 -2.84
CA ALA A 115 21.32 14.46 -2.53
C ALA A 115 20.66 15.75 -3.05
N GLU A 116 20.05 15.70 -4.24
CA GLU A 116 19.28 16.79 -4.82
C GLU A 116 18.06 17.12 -3.95
N ALA A 117 17.27 16.09 -3.59
CA ALA A 117 16.08 16.25 -2.78
C ALA A 117 16.38 16.80 -1.38
N LEU A 118 17.41 16.29 -0.71
CA LEU A 118 17.86 16.78 0.60
C LEU A 118 18.37 18.21 0.55
N GLY A 119 18.98 18.64 -0.57
CA GLY A 119 19.42 20.01 -0.80
C GLY A 119 18.27 21.03 -0.90
N GLU A 120 17.06 20.59 -1.16
CA GLU A 120 15.86 21.42 -1.24
C GLU A 120 15.11 21.59 0.10
N ASN A 121 15.70 21.12 1.20
CA ASN A 121 15.14 21.16 2.57
C ASN A 121 13.73 20.53 2.64
N PRO A 122 13.61 19.21 2.39
CA PRO A 122 12.35 18.49 2.54
C PRO A 122 11.84 18.57 3.99
N ASP A 123 10.58 18.25 4.19
CA ASP A 123 10.03 18.08 5.53
C ASP A 123 10.67 16.89 6.28
N ALA A 124 10.28 16.71 7.54
CA ALA A 124 10.88 15.68 8.39
C ALA A 124 10.56 14.27 7.90
N GLU A 125 9.34 14.05 7.44
CA GLU A 125 8.87 12.75 6.95
C GLU A 125 9.61 12.34 5.67
N GLU A 126 9.64 13.22 4.67
CA GLU A 126 10.39 12.96 3.44
C GLU A 126 11.89 12.83 3.68
N SER A 127 12.44 13.56 4.64
CA SER A 127 13.84 13.43 5.02
C SER A 127 14.17 12.03 5.54
N VAL A 128 13.29 11.43 6.32
CA VAL A 128 13.42 10.05 6.80
C VAL A 128 13.47 9.07 5.62
N GLU A 129 12.50 9.16 4.71
CA GLU A 129 12.44 8.30 3.54
C GLU A 129 13.69 8.41 2.67
N LEU A 130 14.15 9.63 2.43
CA LEU A 130 15.38 9.88 1.68
C LEU A 130 16.61 9.28 2.35
N ARG A 131 16.70 9.30 3.69
CA ARG A 131 17.83 8.70 4.43
C ARG A 131 17.79 7.17 4.38
N ILE A 132 16.60 6.57 4.42
CA ILE A 132 16.44 5.13 4.25
C ILE A 132 16.92 4.72 2.85
N VAL A 133 16.48 5.41 1.81
CA VAL A 133 16.92 5.14 0.44
C VAL A 133 18.42 5.39 0.25
N GLU A 134 18.99 6.43 0.88
CA GLU A 134 20.43 6.70 0.86
C GLU A 134 21.21 5.52 1.43
N SER A 135 20.80 5.03 2.59
CA SER A 135 21.43 3.88 3.24
C SER A 135 21.37 2.63 2.35
N GLY A 136 20.19 2.29 1.83
CA GLY A 136 20.05 1.15 0.92
C GLY A 136 20.90 1.26 -0.35
N ALA A 137 20.95 2.45 -0.96
CA ALA A 137 21.79 2.67 -2.14
C ALA A 137 23.30 2.54 -1.87
N ARG A 138 23.76 2.97 -0.68
CA ARG A 138 25.14 2.78 -0.24
C ARG A 138 25.46 1.31 0.01
N LEU A 139 24.51 0.59 0.61
CA LEU A 139 24.66 -0.85 0.83
C LEU A 139 24.77 -1.60 -0.51
N ASP A 140 23.96 -1.27 -1.50
CA ASP A 140 24.01 -1.83 -2.84
C ASP A 140 25.37 -1.59 -3.55
N LEU A 141 26.05 -0.49 -3.20
CA LEU A 141 27.42 -0.17 -3.67
C LEU A 141 28.52 -0.88 -2.85
N GLY A 142 28.16 -1.63 -1.80
CA GLY A 142 29.14 -2.24 -0.89
C GLY A 142 29.74 -1.26 0.13
N GLU A 143 29.13 -0.07 0.28
CA GLU A 143 29.56 0.98 1.21
C GLU A 143 28.88 0.83 2.59
N ALA A 144 28.89 -0.38 3.18
CA ALA A 144 28.15 -0.71 4.40
C ALA A 144 28.41 0.25 5.57
N ALA A 145 29.67 0.63 5.81
CA ALA A 145 30.02 1.59 6.86
C ALA A 145 29.39 2.98 6.63
N ALA A 146 29.28 3.41 5.37
CA ALA A 146 28.64 4.69 5.05
C ALA A 146 27.10 4.58 5.17
N ALA A 147 26.51 3.45 4.79
CA ALA A 147 25.08 3.15 4.98
C ALA A 147 24.72 3.24 6.49
N ARG A 148 25.52 2.60 7.34
CA ARG A 148 25.34 2.62 8.80
C ARG A 148 25.40 4.05 9.35
N LEU A 149 26.39 4.84 8.96
CA LEU A 149 26.53 6.23 9.42
C LEU A 149 25.33 7.11 9.07
N VAL A 150 24.72 6.88 7.90
CA VAL A 150 23.50 7.61 7.48
C VAL A 150 22.36 7.37 8.44
N LEU A 151 22.06 6.10 8.76
CA LEU A 151 20.95 5.73 9.65
C LEU A 151 21.26 6.11 11.11
N GLU A 152 22.49 5.89 11.58
CA GLU A 152 22.91 6.30 12.92
C GLU A 152 22.76 7.82 13.13
N ALA A 153 23.18 8.61 12.14
CA ALA A 153 23.01 10.06 12.20
C ALA A 153 21.54 10.47 12.23
N ALA A 154 20.69 9.80 11.46
CA ALA A 154 19.24 10.05 11.43
C ALA A 154 18.54 9.65 12.75
N LEU A 155 19.04 8.60 13.42
CA LEU A 155 18.58 8.12 14.73
C LEU A 155 19.20 8.89 15.92
N GLY A 156 19.94 9.98 15.69
CA GLY A 156 20.49 10.84 16.74
C GLY A 156 21.96 10.60 17.07
N GLY A 157 22.71 9.86 16.25
CA GLY A 157 24.17 9.71 16.28
C GLY A 157 24.72 8.58 17.13
N ARG A 158 23.97 8.09 18.11
CA ARG A 158 24.24 6.88 18.90
C ARG A 158 22.91 6.17 19.14
N PRO A 159 22.45 5.41 18.16
CA PRO A 159 21.15 4.77 18.28
C PRO A 159 21.13 3.74 19.41
N ASP A 160 20.07 3.79 20.20
CA ASP A 160 19.83 2.87 21.33
C ASP A 160 18.37 2.43 21.21
N PRO A 161 18.08 1.12 21.07
CA PRO A 161 16.72 0.60 20.96
C PRO A 161 15.82 1.05 22.12
N ALA A 162 16.38 1.27 23.32
CA ALA A 162 15.61 1.74 24.49
C ALA A 162 15.10 3.19 24.35
N THR A 163 15.53 3.94 23.34
CA THR A 163 15.12 5.33 23.12
C THR A 163 13.97 5.49 22.13
N LEU A 164 13.43 4.39 21.61
CA LEU A 164 12.30 4.42 20.70
C LEU A 164 11.05 4.97 21.40
N VAL A 165 10.38 5.90 20.73
CA VAL A 165 9.16 6.53 21.22
C VAL A 165 7.95 5.80 20.65
N PRO A 166 7.06 5.27 21.50
CA PRO A 166 5.88 4.57 21.02
C PRO A 166 5.04 5.43 20.07
N GLY A 167 4.73 4.89 18.89
CA GLY A 167 3.94 5.55 17.86
C GLY A 167 4.67 6.62 17.04
N ASP A 168 5.97 6.87 17.26
CA ASP A 168 6.76 7.73 16.38
C ASP A 168 7.13 6.98 15.09
N GLN A 169 6.27 7.05 14.09
CA GLN A 169 6.39 6.32 12.83
C GLN A 169 7.69 6.64 12.08
N ALA A 170 8.15 7.90 12.14
CA ALA A 170 9.40 8.31 11.50
C ALA A 170 10.61 7.60 12.12
N GLN A 171 10.65 7.58 13.46
CA GLN A 171 11.71 6.89 14.20
C GLN A 171 11.64 5.37 14.03
N LEU A 172 10.43 4.79 14.06
CA LEU A 172 10.23 3.34 13.87
C LEU A 172 10.66 2.89 12.48
N ARG A 173 10.38 3.65 11.43
CA ARG A 173 10.85 3.35 10.06
C ARG A 173 12.36 3.41 9.93
N LEU A 174 13.02 4.40 10.54
CA LEU A 174 14.48 4.46 10.59
C LEU A 174 15.07 3.29 11.35
N ALA A 175 14.47 2.92 12.49
CA ALA A 175 14.89 1.78 13.29
C ALA A 175 14.75 0.46 12.55
N SER A 176 13.64 0.28 11.81
CA SER A 176 13.44 -0.89 10.95
C SER A 176 14.50 -0.99 9.86
N ALA A 177 14.79 0.11 9.16
CA ALA A 177 15.87 0.15 8.17
C ALA A 177 17.25 -0.10 8.78
N TYR A 178 17.46 0.29 10.04
CA TYR A 178 18.71 0.01 10.75
C TYR A 178 18.80 -1.48 11.14
N ALA A 179 17.70 -2.11 11.54
CA ALA A 179 17.64 -3.56 11.77
C ALA A 179 17.94 -4.33 10.48
N ASP A 180 17.37 -3.91 9.32
CA ASP A 180 17.68 -4.50 8.01
C ASP A 180 19.17 -4.42 7.66
N LEU A 181 19.79 -3.29 7.96
CA LEU A 181 21.23 -3.10 7.73
C LEU A 181 22.06 -4.04 8.62
N LEU A 182 21.70 -4.19 9.91
CA LEU A 182 22.37 -5.10 10.83
C LEU A 182 22.26 -6.55 10.38
N GLU A 183 21.09 -6.97 9.90
CA GLU A 183 20.90 -8.30 9.29
C GLU A 183 21.80 -8.51 8.07
N ALA A 184 21.85 -7.51 7.18
CA ALA A 184 22.70 -7.56 5.99
C ALA A 184 24.20 -7.64 6.32
N GLU A 185 24.64 -7.08 7.45
CA GLU A 185 26.00 -7.15 7.96
C GLU A 185 26.28 -8.43 8.79
N GLY A 186 25.24 -9.27 9.02
CA GLY A 186 25.34 -10.52 9.79
C GLY A 186 25.32 -10.29 11.31
N GLU A 187 24.89 -9.11 11.77
CA GLU A 187 24.74 -8.77 13.19
C GLU A 187 23.34 -9.19 13.71
N GLU A 188 22.95 -10.44 13.51
CA GLU A 188 21.60 -10.97 13.78
C GLU A 188 21.09 -10.69 15.21
N ALA A 189 21.98 -10.81 16.21
CA ALA A 189 21.59 -10.55 17.60
C ALA A 189 21.22 -9.08 17.85
N ALA A 190 21.97 -8.16 17.27
CA ALA A 190 21.69 -6.74 17.38
C ALA A 190 20.41 -6.38 16.59
N ALA A 191 20.21 -6.95 15.41
CA ALA A 191 18.99 -6.79 14.64
C ALA A 191 17.75 -7.25 15.41
N ALA A 192 17.81 -8.42 16.05
CA ALA A 192 16.71 -8.96 16.88
C ALA A 192 16.40 -8.05 18.09
N GLU A 193 17.43 -7.45 18.71
CA GLU A 193 17.24 -6.49 19.79
C GLU A 193 16.46 -5.24 19.29
N TRP A 194 16.83 -4.71 18.14
CA TRP A 194 16.11 -3.60 17.50
C TRP A 194 14.67 -3.99 17.14
N LEU A 195 14.47 -5.13 16.49
CA LEU A 195 13.12 -5.59 16.14
C LEU A 195 12.23 -5.76 17.36
N THR A 196 12.78 -6.29 18.47
CA THR A 196 12.04 -6.42 19.73
C THR A 196 11.61 -5.06 20.28
N ALA A 197 12.50 -4.07 20.24
CA ALA A 197 12.17 -2.72 20.68
C ALA A 197 11.17 -2.03 19.76
N ILE A 198 11.26 -2.25 18.45
CA ILE A 198 10.30 -1.75 17.46
C ILE A 198 8.92 -2.34 17.74
N ALA A 199 8.81 -3.68 17.88
CA ALA A 199 7.54 -4.34 18.18
C ALA A 199 6.89 -3.81 19.46
N ALA A 200 7.69 -3.53 20.50
CA ALA A 200 7.19 -2.93 21.74
C ALA A 200 6.72 -1.47 21.59
N ALA A 201 7.26 -0.73 20.62
CA ALA A 201 6.95 0.68 20.37
C ALA A 201 5.91 0.90 19.25
N ASP A 202 5.54 -0.14 18.52
CA ASP A 202 4.63 -0.14 17.37
C ASP A 202 3.41 -1.05 17.64
N PRO A 203 2.44 -0.61 18.45
CA PRO A 203 1.32 -1.44 18.86
C PRO A 203 0.38 -1.82 17.70
N GLU A 204 0.44 -1.13 16.58
CA GLU A 204 -0.33 -1.40 15.37
C GLU A 204 0.43 -2.29 14.38
N ASP A 205 1.69 -2.64 14.71
CA ASP A 205 2.63 -3.43 13.90
C ASP A 205 2.77 -2.95 12.45
N LEU A 206 2.73 -1.63 12.25
CA LEU A 206 2.87 -1.01 10.93
C LEU A 206 4.25 -1.25 10.29
N THR A 207 5.23 -1.63 11.09
CA THR A 207 6.58 -1.99 10.62
C THR A 207 6.74 -3.48 10.30
N GLY A 208 5.78 -4.33 10.67
CA GLY A 208 5.87 -5.79 10.52
C GLY A 208 6.97 -6.43 11.39
N ALA A 209 7.36 -5.77 12.48
CA ALA A 209 8.45 -6.25 13.35
C ALA A 209 8.08 -7.55 14.08
N VAL A 210 6.81 -7.73 14.41
CA VAL A 210 6.30 -8.93 15.08
C VAL A 210 6.46 -10.16 14.19
N ASP A 211 6.07 -10.07 12.93
CA ASP A 211 6.20 -11.15 11.94
C ASP A 211 7.68 -11.51 11.71
N ARG A 212 8.55 -10.52 11.63
CA ARG A 212 10.00 -10.71 11.45
C ARG A 212 10.66 -11.43 12.63
N LEU A 213 10.14 -11.22 13.84
CA LEU A 213 10.58 -11.96 15.05
C LEU A 213 10.04 -13.38 15.10
N GLY A 214 9.12 -13.77 14.21
CA GLY A 214 8.47 -15.07 14.22
C GLY A 214 7.57 -15.27 15.43
N ILE A 215 7.01 -14.20 15.99
CA ILE A 215 6.09 -14.25 17.11
C ILE A 215 4.70 -14.60 16.57
N GLU A 216 4.28 -15.84 16.73
CA GLU A 216 2.91 -16.27 16.43
C GLU A 216 2.05 -16.04 17.68
N PHE A 217 1.07 -15.12 17.56
CA PHE A 217 0.02 -15.00 18.59
C PHE A 217 -0.94 -16.18 18.46
N THR A 218 -1.03 -17.01 19.50
CA THR A 218 -2.07 -18.03 19.57
C THR A 218 -3.34 -17.42 20.16
N GLU A 219 -4.53 -17.84 19.66
CA GLU A 219 -5.84 -17.36 20.19
C GLU A 219 -5.96 -17.50 21.71
N THR A 220 -5.10 -18.30 22.33
CA THR A 220 -5.07 -18.52 23.80
C THR A 220 -4.54 -17.30 24.56
N ASP A 221 -3.69 -16.48 23.94
CA ASP A 221 -3.08 -15.32 24.59
C ASP A 221 -4.06 -14.14 24.73
N LEU A 222 -5.20 -14.19 24.03
CA LEU A 222 -6.26 -13.17 24.08
C LEU A 222 -7.33 -13.43 25.15
N LEU A 223 -7.27 -14.55 25.86
CA LEU A 223 -8.33 -14.97 26.80
C LEU A 223 -7.98 -14.79 28.28
N ASP A 224 -6.77 -14.36 28.63
CA ASP A 224 -6.33 -14.26 30.04
C ASP A 224 -6.60 -12.92 30.72
N ASP A 225 -7.19 -11.92 30.03
CA ASP A 225 -7.48 -10.60 30.61
C ASP A 225 -8.95 -10.38 31.05
N GLU A 226 -9.82 -11.40 30.99
CA GLU A 226 -11.19 -11.31 31.53
C GLU A 226 -11.46 -12.36 32.60
N ASP A 227 -10.86 -12.23 33.78
CA ASP A 227 -11.56 -12.63 35.02
C ASP A 227 -10.87 -12.08 36.29
N ASP A 228 -11.28 -10.93 36.74
CA ASP A 228 -11.45 -10.72 38.20
C ASP A 228 -12.46 -9.60 38.49
N SER A 229 -13.47 -10.02 39.19
CA SER A 229 -14.48 -9.22 39.92
C SER A 229 -15.87 -9.07 39.29
N VAL A 230 -16.84 -9.73 39.78
CA VAL A 230 -17.84 -9.37 40.76
C VAL A 230 -19.03 -10.34 40.74
N GLN A 231 -19.13 -11.16 41.77
CA GLN A 231 -20.36 -11.83 42.13
C GLN A 231 -21.38 -10.78 42.66
N GLY A 232 -22.57 -10.80 42.09
CA GLY A 232 -23.72 -10.05 42.62
C GLY A 232 -24.98 -10.39 41.85
N GLY A 233 -25.68 -11.43 42.28
CA GLY A 233 -26.93 -11.86 41.71
C GLY A 233 -28.06 -10.84 41.88
N VAL A 234 -29.07 -10.96 41.05
CA VAL A 234 -30.51 -11.01 41.43
C VAL A 234 -31.33 -11.42 40.19
N GLU A 235 -32.31 -12.22 40.48
CA GLU A 235 -33.29 -12.93 39.67
C GLU A 235 -34.24 -12.07 38.83
N ASP A 236 -34.81 -12.74 37.89
CA ASP A 236 -36.25 -12.83 37.51
C ASP A 236 -36.77 -12.11 36.26
N THR A 237 -37.04 -12.90 35.28
CA THR A 237 -38.20 -13.22 34.45
C THR A 237 -38.64 -12.31 33.28
N PRO A 238 -39.40 -12.87 32.35
CA PRO A 238 -39.18 -12.67 30.92
C PRO A 238 -40.21 -11.79 30.21
N GLY A 239 -39.89 -11.24 29.09
CA GLY A 239 -40.80 -10.50 28.21
C GLY A 239 -40.37 -10.62 26.75
N GLU A 240 -40.94 -11.45 26.10
CA GLU A 240 -41.55 -11.66 24.77
C GLU A 240 -41.57 -10.47 23.81
N GLN A 241 -41.33 -10.78 22.54
CA GLN A 241 -41.80 -10.20 21.28
C GLN A 241 -40.73 -9.57 20.40
N ALA A 242 -40.35 -10.25 19.36
CA ALA A 242 -40.86 -10.36 17.99
C ALA A 242 -40.07 -9.50 16.97
N PRO A 243 -39.85 -9.98 15.75
CA PRO A 243 -38.78 -9.56 14.87
C PRO A 243 -39.16 -8.35 14.00
N GLU A 244 -38.33 -7.37 13.94
CA GLU A 244 -38.42 -6.32 12.92
C GLU A 244 -37.87 -6.83 11.59
N THR A 245 -38.76 -6.81 10.63
CA THR A 245 -38.56 -7.11 9.22
C THR A 245 -37.62 -6.08 8.61
N VAL A 246 -36.40 -6.49 8.28
CA VAL A 246 -35.50 -5.69 7.44
C VAL A 246 -36.11 -5.65 6.04
N GLN A 247 -36.63 -4.50 5.62
CA GLN A 247 -37.03 -4.25 4.24
C GLN A 247 -35.75 -4.25 3.38
N ARG A 248 -35.62 -5.28 2.52
CA ARG A 248 -34.67 -5.25 1.41
C ARG A 248 -35.08 -4.13 0.47
N LEU A 249 -34.16 -3.21 0.22
CA LEU A 249 -34.25 -2.28 -0.90
C LEU A 249 -34.19 -3.07 -2.21
N PRO A 250 -34.91 -2.63 -3.26
CA PRO A 250 -34.86 -3.32 -4.56
C PRO A 250 -33.45 -3.26 -5.16
N GLU A 251 -32.95 -4.39 -5.62
CA GLU A 251 -31.74 -4.49 -6.41
C GLU A 251 -31.91 -3.65 -7.68
N ASP A 252 -30.97 -2.73 -7.90
CA ASP A 252 -30.97 -1.85 -9.06
C ASP A 252 -30.34 -2.61 -10.24
N ASP A 253 -31.21 -3.25 -11.00
CA ASP A 253 -30.84 -3.90 -12.25
C ASP A 253 -30.68 -2.84 -13.34
N HIS A 254 -29.45 -2.40 -13.57
CA HIS A 254 -29.09 -1.46 -14.63
C HIS A 254 -29.29 -2.02 -16.05
N GLY A 255 -30.09 -3.06 -16.22
CA GLY A 255 -30.51 -3.60 -17.50
C GLY A 255 -29.48 -4.47 -18.23
N LEU A 256 -28.40 -4.85 -17.56
CA LEU A 256 -27.33 -5.69 -18.09
C LEU A 256 -27.23 -7.07 -17.38
N GLY A 257 -28.06 -7.32 -16.38
CA GLY A 257 -28.10 -8.60 -15.64
C GLY A 257 -26.93 -8.89 -14.74
N ARG A 258 -26.08 -7.89 -14.49
CA ARG A 258 -24.98 -7.94 -13.54
C ARG A 258 -24.94 -6.67 -12.70
N SER A 259 -24.50 -6.81 -11.45
CA SER A 259 -24.22 -5.66 -10.60
C SER A 259 -23.01 -4.88 -11.11
N PHE A 260 -22.91 -3.61 -10.74
CA PHE A 260 -21.73 -2.77 -11.08
C PHE A 260 -20.41 -3.38 -10.60
N ASP A 261 -20.44 -4.01 -9.41
CA ASP A 261 -19.26 -4.66 -8.83
C ASP A 261 -18.86 -5.91 -9.64
N GLU A 262 -19.85 -6.72 -10.11
CA GLU A 262 -19.57 -7.87 -10.97
C GLU A 262 -18.99 -7.48 -12.33
N ASP A 263 -19.37 -6.33 -12.88
CA ASP A 263 -18.79 -5.80 -14.13
C ASP A 263 -17.33 -5.37 -13.93
N VAL A 264 -17.01 -4.77 -12.79
CA VAL A 264 -15.64 -4.35 -12.43
C VAL A 264 -14.76 -5.58 -12.18
N GLU A 265 -15.25 -6.56 -11.43
CA GLU A 265 -14.53 -7.81 -11.17
C GLU A 265 -14.28 -8.61 -12.47
N ALA A 266 -15.27 -8.66 -13.37
CA ALA A 266 -15.11 -9.33 -14.66
C ALA A 266 -14.05 -8.66 -15.56
N GLU A 267 -13.97 -7.33 -15.56
CA GLU A 267 -12.96 -6.59 -16.32
C GLU A 267 -11.55 -6.83 -15.76
N VAL A 268 -11.41 -6.95 -14.45
CA VAL A 268 -10.13 -7.27 -13.80
C VAL A 268 -9.72 -8.72 -14.07
N ALA A 269 -10.64 -9.68 -13.96
CA ALA A 269 -10.35 -11.08 -14.28
C ALA A 269 -9.89 -11.26 -15.74
N GLU A 270 -10.46 -10.48 -16.67
CA GLU A 270 -10.00 -10.45 -18.07
C GLU A 270 -8.56 -9.88 -18.18
N LEU A 271 -8.25 -8.81 -17.46
CA LEU A 271 -6.93 -8.19 -17.45
C LEU A 271 -5.85 -9.08 -16.83
N LEU A 272 -6.21 -9.86 -15.81
CA LEU A 272 -5.32 -10.81 -15.15
C LEU A 272 -5.20 -12.15 -15.92
N GLY A 273 -6.02 -12.34 -16.97
CA GLY A 273 -6.02 -13.59 -17.75
C GLY A 273 -6.69 -14.77 -17.05
N GLU A 274 -7.52 -14.52 -16.06
CA GLU A 274 -8.25 -15.54 -15.28
C GLU A 274 -9.54 -16.00 -15.96
N THR A 275 -9.97 -15.34 -17.04
CA THR A 275 -11.13 -15.74 -17.85
C THR A 275 -10.70 -16.47 -19.10
N GLU A 276 -11.23 -17.66 -19.33
CA GLU A 276 -11.11 -18.35 -20.63
C GLU A 276 -11.79 -17.52 -21.73
N PRO A 277 -11.15 -17.36 -22.92
CA PRO A 277 -11.80 -16.66 -24.02
C PRO A 277 -13.09 -17.37 -24.42
N PRO A 278 -14.16 -16.64 -24.77
CA PRO A 278 -15.41 -17.25 -25.18
C PRO A 278 -15.17 -18.15 -26.41
N GLU A 279 -15.57 -19.40 -26.30
CA GLU A 279 -15.53 -20.34 -27.42
C GLU A 279 -16.28 -19.72 -28.60
N THR A 280 -15.56 -19.45 -29.67
CA THR A 280 -16.17 -19.05 -30.96
C THR A 280 -16.97 -20.21 -31.47
N GLY A 281 -18.25 -20.16 -31.22
CA GLY A 281 -19.21 -21.16 -31.75
C GLY A 281 -19.11 -21.22 -33.28
N SER A 282 -18.55 -22.31 -33.74
CA SER A 282 -18.58 -22.72 -35.15
C SER A 282 -20.04 -22.95 -35.55
N SER A 283 -20.67 -21.98 -36.19
CA SER A 283 -21.88 -22.23 -36.96
C SER A 283 -21.46 -22.81 -38.32
N ALA A 284 -21.50 -24.12 -38.35
CA ALA A 284 -21.63 -24.83 -39.61
C ALA A 284 -23.01 -24.49 -40.23
N ASP A 285 -23.03 -23.74 -41.28
CA ASP A 285 -24.16 -23.65 -42.14
C ASP A 285 -23.89 -24.46 -43.43
N GLY A 286 -24.67 -25.51 -43.54
CA GLY A 286 -24.65 -26.37 -44.68
C GLY A 286 -25.40 -25.80 -45.85
N ASP A 287 -24.77 -25.92 -46.96
CA ASP A 287 -25.27 -26.41 -48.27
C ASP A 287 -26.79 -26.27 -48.56
N LYS A 288 -27.08 -25.58 -49.64
CA LYS A 288 -27.90 -26.11 -50.77
C LYS A 288 -28.10 -25.10 -51.89
N HIS A 289 -27.69 -25.55 -53.05
CA HIS A 289 -28.00 -25.24 -54.43
C HIS A 289 -27.09 -24.26 -55.14
#